data_abb804adb595c32a80a60ee17a1c184c
#
_entry.id   abb804adb595c32a80a60ee17a1c184c
#
_cell.length_a   1.000
_cell.length_b   1.000
_cell.length_c   1.000
_cell.angle_alpha   90.00
_cell.angle_beta   90.00
_cell.angle_gamma   90.00
#
_symmetry.space_group_name_H-M   'P 1'
#
loop_
_entity.id
_entity.type
_entity.pdbx_description
1 polymer ?
#
loop_
_entity_poly.entity_id
_entity_poly.type
_entity_poly.pdbx_seq_one_letter_code
_entity_poly.pdbx_strand_id
1 'polypeptide(L)'
;MMKKIAILGSTGSIGTQTLEVVRYNKDIQVTALAAGGNVKLMEEQIREFKPRLACLWDEEKAKELRAAVADMDVKVASGMEGLMEAAVSPEADLVVTAVVGMIGIRPAIAAMEAGKDIALANKETLVTAGHIIMPLAREKGVKLLPVDSEHSAIFQCLQGAAGNPLHKILLTASGGPFRGFTREQLEKVRLEDALKHPNWSMGHKITIDSSTMVNKGLEVMEARWLFGVEMDQVQVVVQPASIIHSMVEFEDGAVIAQLGTPDMKLPIQYALYYPERRFLPGDRLDFEKLTKISFEVPDMETFRGLKLAYEAGRRGGTLPTVFNAANEMAVAMFLERKINYLTIVDMIEGAMEHHCVKPSPDVAQILEAEQETYDYITSKWN
;
A
#
# COMPACT_ATOMS: atom_id res chain seq x y z
N MET A 1 13.58 22.58 -12.82
CA MET A 1 14.06 21.34 -13.49
C MET A 1 12.88 20.40 -13.67
N MET A 2 12.89 19.58 -14.74
CA MET A 2 11.90 18.53 -14.92
C MET A 2 12.16 17.43 -13.88
N LYS A 3 11.14 17.06 -13.08
CA LYS A 3 11.26 15.99 -12.10
C LYS A 3 11.36 14.64 -12.81
N LYS A 4 12.20 13.77 -12.34
CA LYS A 4 12.44 12.45 -12.94
C LYS A 4 12.04 11.35 -11.98
N ILE A 5 11.25 10.38 -12.45
CA ILE A 5 10.73 9.30 -11.60
C ILE A 5 10.97 7.92 -12.20
N ALA A 6 11.13 6.94 -11.32
CA ALA A 6 10.99 5.51 -11.63
C ALA A 6 9.68 4.98 -11.01
N ILE A 7 9.01 4.04 -11.68
CA ILE A 7 7.76 3.46 -11.21
C ILE A 7 7.90 1.94 -11.13
N LEU A 8 7.86 1.42 -9.91
CA LEU A 8 7.85 -0.01 -9.64
C LEU A 8 6.39 -0.46 -9.46
N GLY A 9 5.87 -1.24 -10.40
CA GLY A 9 4.46 -1.64 -10.47
C GLY A 9 3.63 -0.80 -11.45
N SER A 10 4.22 -0.37 -12.58
CA SER A 10 3.62 0.59 -13.52
C SER A 10 2.33 0.12 -14.19
N THR A 11 2.12 -1.19 -14.32
CA THR A 11 0.90 -1.76 -14.93
C THR A 11 -0.20 -2.06 -13.92
N GLY A 12 0.06 -1.86 -12.63
CA GLY A 12 -0.94 -1.98 -11.55
C GLY A 12 -1.81 -0.72 -11.43
N SER A 13 -2.81 -0.78 -10.54
CA SER A 13 -3.76 0.33 -10.32
C SER A 13 -3.08 1.66 -9.98
N ILE A 14 -2.14 1.65 -9.04
CA ILE A 14 -1.42 2.88 -8.64
C ILE A 14 -0.46 3.33 -9.74
N GLY A 15 0.24 2.39 -10.39
CA GLY A 15 1.18 2.70 -11.47
C GLY A 15 0.51 3.36 -12.67
N THR A 16 -0.64 2.84 -13.10
CA THR A 16 -1.41 3.43 -14.22
C THR A 16 -1.94 4.81 -13.88
N GLN A 17 -2.47 5.02 -12.68
CA GLN A 17 -2.92 6.33 -12.20
C GLN A 17 -1.75 7.31 -12.02
N THR A 18 -0.56 6.82 -11.62
CA THR A 18 0.66 7.65 -11.60
C THR A 18 1.00 8.15 -13.00
N LEU A 19 0.94 7.28 -14.01
CA LEU A 19 1.17 7.67 -15.40
C LEU A 19 0.09 8.60 -15.95
N GLU A 20 -1.17 8.50 -15.50
CA GLU A 20 -2.20 9.51 -15.81
C GLU A 20 -1.85 10.89 -15.26
N VAL A 21 -1.36 10.96 -14.01
CA VAL A 21 -0.89 12.22 -13.41
C VAL A 21 0.29 12.80 -14.19
N VAL A 22 1.24 11.96 -14.59
CA VAL A 22 2.40 12.36 -15.43
C VAL A 22 1.94 12.89 -16.78
N ARG A 23 1.02 12.18 -17.45
CA ARG A 23 0.46 12.55 -18.76
C ARG A 23 -0.24 13.90 -18.73
N TYR A 24 -0.97 14.16 -17.65
CA TYR A 24 -1.68 15.41 -17.47
C TYR A 24 -0.72 16.61 -17.26
N ASN A 25 0.25 16.47 -16.34
CA ASN A 25 1.11 17.59 -15.94
C ASN A 25 2.25 17.88 -16.95
N LYS A 26 2.76 16.90 -17.69
CA LYS A 26 3.78 17.00 -18.76
C LYS A 26 5.16 17.55 -18.33
N ASP A 27 5.42 17.67 -17.04
CA ASP A 27 6.67 18.19 -16.48
C ASP A 27 7.44 17.14 -15.64
N ILE A 28 7.03 15.88 -15.74
CA ILE A 28 7.70 14.73 -15.14
C ILE A 28 8.21 13.82 -16.27
N GLN A 29 9.46 13.40 -16.15
CA GLN A 29 10.07 12.39 -17.00
C GLN A 29 10.06 11.04 -16.29
N VAL A 30 9.56 10.00 -16.97
CA VAL A 30 9.66 8.61 -16.50
C VAL A 30 10.98 8.04 -16.97
N THR A 31 11.85 7.62 -16.05
CA THR A 31 13.19 7.10 -16.37
C THR A 31 13.24 5.59 -16.38
N ALA A 32 12.42 4.94 -15.53
CA ALA A 32 12.31 3.48 -15.47
C ALA A 32 10.88 3.05 -15.15
N LEU A 33 10.49 1.91 -15.72
CA LEU A 33 9.22 1.24 -15.46
C LEU A 33 9.47 -0.22 -15.07
N ALA A 34 8.80 -0.71 -14.02
CA ALA A 34 8.83 -2.13 -13.68
C ALA A 34 7.40 -2.66 -13.47
N ALA A 35 7.14 -3.91 -13.85
CA ALA A 35 5.85 -4.58 -13.68
C ALA A 35 5.99 -6.10 -13.56
N GLY A 36 4.88 -6.81 -13.28
CA GLY A 36 4.85 -8.27 -13.17
C GLY A 36 5.07 -8.97 -14.52
N GLY A 37 4.03 -9.03 -15.38
CA GLY A 37 4.10 -9.78 -16.64
C GLY A 37 3.19 -9.25 -17.76
N ASN A 38 2.60 -8.06 -17.62
CA ASN A 38 1.71 -7.50 -18.63
C ASN A 38 2.49 -6.84 -19.77
N VAL A 39 2.91 -7.66 -20.74
CA VAL A 39 3.72 -7.23 -21.91
C VAL A 39 3.04 -6.12 -22.70
N LYS A 40 1.75 -6.30 -23.03
CA LYS A 40 1.03 -5.36 -23.89
C LYS A 40 0.96 -3.95 -23.27
N LEU A 41 0.55 -3.86 -22.03
CA LEU A 41 0.45 -2.55 -21.35
C LEU A 41 1.83 -1.94 -21.11
N MET A 42 2.85 -2.77 -20.81
CA MET A 42 4.23 -2.28 -20.66
C MET A 42 4.78 -1.73 -21.98
N GLU A 43 4.51 -2.39 -23.13
CA GLU A 43 4.88 -1.86 -24.44
C GLU A 43 4.21 -0.51 -24.73
N GLU A 44 2.90 -0.38 -24.48
CA GLU A 44 2.18 0.88 -24.62
C GLU A 44 2.81 1.99 -23.78
N GLN A 45 3.15 1.70 -22.52
CA GLN A 45 3.81 2.64 -21.60
C GLN A 45 5.23 3.01 -22.08
N ILE A 46 6.01 2.06 -22.59
CA ILE A 46 7.34 2.33 -23.14
C ILE A 46 7.25 3.26 -24.36
N ARG A 47 6.33 2.98 -25.28
CA ARG A 47 6.16 3.81 -26.49
C ARG A 47 5.73 5.23 -26.18
N GLU A 48 4.90 5.40 -25.15
CA GLU A 48 4.41 6.72 -24.72
C GLU A 48 5.45 7.51 -23.92
N PHE A 49 5.99 6.91 -22.85
CA PHE A 49 6.83 7.61 -21.88
C PHE A 49 8.33 7.54 -22.17
N LYS A 50 8.75 6.64 -23.05
CA LYS A 50 10.13 6.45 -23.51
C LYS A 50 11.15 6.34 -22.36
N PRO A 51 10.94 5.44 -21.37
CA PRO A 51 11.90 5.22 -20.30
C PRO A 51 13.20 4.65 -20.86
N ARG A 52 14.30 4.81 -20.16
CA ARG A 52 15.57 4.16 -20.51
C ARG A 52 15.65 2.70 -20.08
N LEU A 53 14.86 2.33 -19.08
CA LEU A 53 14.82 0.97 -18.51
C LEU A 53 13.38 0.53 -18.32
N ALA A 54 13.09 -0.68 -18.77
CA ALA A 54 11.85 -1.39 -18.46
C ALA A 54 12.19 -2.76 -17.85
N CYS A 55 11.44 -3.18 -16.82
CA CYS A 55 11.61 -4.48 -16.18
C CYS A 55 10.28 -5.22 -16.11
N LEU A 56 10.27 -6.49 -16.50
CA LEU A 56 9.20 -7.43 -16.16
C LEU A 56 9.73 -8.47 -15.17
N TRP A 57 8.93 -8.74 -14.12
CA TRP A 57 9.28 -9.76 -13.13
C TRP A 57 9.40 -11.14 -13.77
N ASP A 58 8.46 -11.47 -14.67
CA ASP A 58 8.45 -12.71 -15.42
C ASP A 58 9.49 -12.65 -16.56
N GLU A 59 10.47 -13.56 -16.51
CA GLU A 59 11.59 -13.61 -17.46
C GLU A 59 11.15 -13.93 -18.90
N GLU A 60 10.17 -14.83 -19.07
CA GLU A 60 9.66 -15.16 -20.41
C GLU A 60 8.89 -13.98 -21.00
N LYS A 61 8.09 -13.30 -20.19
CA LYS A 61 7.42 -12.07 -20.59
C LYS A 61 8.39 -10.93 -20.89
N ALA A 62 9.51 -10.87 -20.21
CA ALA A 62 10.57 -9.91 -20.52
C ALA A 62 11.23 -10.19 -21.89
N LYS A 63 11.37 -11.46 -22.29
CA LYS A 63 11.83 -11.84 -23.63
C LYS A 63 10.83 -11.41 -24.71
N GLU A 64 9.53 -11.64 -24.48
CA GLU A 64 8.45 -11.17 -25.37
C GLU A 64 8.50 -9.65 -25.53
N LEU A 65 8.61 -8.93 -24.41
CA LEU A 65 8.67 -7.46 -24.40
C LEU A 65 9.89 -6.94 -25.18
N ARG A 66 11.07 -7.56 -24.97
CA ARG A 66 12.30 -7.18 -25.68
C ARG A 66 12.13 -7.27 -27.21
N ALA A 67 11.43 -8.29 -27.68
CA ALA A 67 11.12 -8.42 -29.10
C ALA A 67 10.11 -7.35 -29.56
N ALA A 68 9.08 -7.06 -28.75
CA ALA A 68 8.03 -6.09 -29.08
C ALA A 68 8.55 -4.65 -29.17
N VAL A 69 9.59 -4.29 -28.39
CA VAL A 69 10.17 -2.94 -28.36
C VAL A 69 11.58 -2.86 -28.97
N ALA A 70 11.93 -3.79 -29.86
CA ALA A 70 13.24 -3.82 -30.49
C ALA A 70 13.56 -2.59 -31.35
N ASP A 71 12.54 -1.83 -31.73
CA ASP A 71 12.63 -0.54 -32.44
C ASP A 71 12.82 0.67 -31.50
N MET A 72 12.85 0.46 -30.19
CA MET A 72 12.94 1.52 -29.17
C MET A 72 14.33 1.51 -28.51
N ASP A 73 14.80 2.70 -28.11
CA ASP A 73 16.02 2.85 -27.28
C ASP A 73 15.67 2.65 -25.81
N VAL A 74 15.40 1.40 -25.42
CA VAL A 74 15.06 1.00 -24.05
C VAL A 74 15.78 -0.30 -23.69
N LYS A 75 16.41 -0.33 -22.52
CA LYS A 75 16.93 -1.59 -21.94
C LYS A 75 15.77 -2.37 -21.33
N VAL A 76 15.62 -3.66 -21.66
CA VAL A 76 14.63 -4.54 -21.03
C VAL A 76 15.34 -5.54 -20.10
N ALA A 77 15.06 -5.43 -18.81
CA ALA A 77 15.56 -6.30 -17.73
C ALA A 77 14.44 -7.22 -17.19
N SER A 78 14.81 -8.18 -16.33
CA SER A 78 13.84 -9.10 -15.71
C SER A 78 14.18 -9.47 -14.27
N GLY A 79 13.20 -9.99 -13.54
CA GLY A 79 13.36 -10.52 -12.20
C GLY A 79 13.75 -9.49 -11.15
N MET A 80 14.30 -9.98 -10.01
CA MET A 80 14.72 -9.11 -8.91
C MET A 80 15.85 -8.17 -9.30
N GLU A 81 16.83 -8.62 -10.09
CA GLU A 81 17.93 -7.78 -10.55
C GLU A 81 17.44 -6.60 -11.37
N GLY A 82 16.52 -6.83 -12.31
CA GLY A 82 15.92 -5.78 -13.10
C GLY A 82 15.05 -4.81 -12.27
N LEU A 83 14.34 -5.33 -11.27
CA LEU A 83 13.56 -4.51 -10.34
C LEU A 83 14.46 -3.61 -9.50
N MET A 84 15.59 -4.15 -9.00
CA MET A 84 16.61 -3.39 -8.27
C MET A 84 17.25 -2.32 -9.16
N GLU A 85 17.61 -2.66 -10.41
CA GLU A 85 18.14 -1.70 -11.38
C GLU A 85 17.17 -0.55 -11.64
N ALA A 86 15.87 -0.84 -11.77
CA ALA A 86 14.85 0.19 -11.95
C ALA A 86 14.74 1.10 -10.72
N ALA A 87 14.83 0.54 -9.51
CA ALA A 87 14.74 1.28 -8.25
C ALA A 87 15.94 2.26 -8.07
N VAL A 88 17.12 1.89 -8.54
CA VAL A 88 18.33 2.72 -8.45
C VAL A 88 18.62 3.49 -9.74
N SER A 89 17.65 3.60 -10.67
CA SER A 89 17.83 4.32 -11.93
C SER A 89 18.56 5.66 -11.71
N PRO A 90 19.74 5.88 -12.30
CA PRO A 90 20.61 7.01 -11.94
C PRO A 90 19.96 8.38 -12.13
N GLU A 91 19.07 8.47 -13.08
CA GLU A 91 18.39 9.72 -13.42
C GLU A 91 17.17 10.01 -12.56
N ALA A 92 16.61 9.02 -11.84
CA ALA A 92 15.41 9.25 -11.03
C ALA A 92 15.70 10.06 -9.77
N ASP A 93 14.91 11.07 -9.50
CA ASP A 93 14.90 11.82 -8.24
C ASP A 93 14.04 11.14 -7.18
N LEU A 94 12.97 10.45 -7.64
CA LEU A 94 11.96 9.83 -6.82
C LEU A 94 11.54 8.48 -7.40
N VAL A 95 11.30 7.50 -6.53
CA VAL A 95 10.81 6.17 -6.88
C VAL A 95 9.39 5.97 -6.34
N VAL A 96 8.46 5.66 -7.23
CA VAL A 96 7.10 5.24 -6.86
C VAL A 96 7.11 3.73 -6.64
N THR A 97 6.90 3.29 -5.40
CA THR A 97 6.86 1.87 -5.03
C THR A 97 5.41 1.39 -5.01
N ALA A 98 4.93 0.88 -6.15
CA ALA A 98 3.55 0.40 -6.34
C ALA A 98 3.48 -1.10 -6.64
N VAL A 99 4.51 -1.86 -6.28
CA VAL A 99 4.49 -3.33 -6.26
C VAL A 99 3.65 -3.83 -5.08
N VAL A 100 3.14 -5.05 -5.17
CA VAL A 100 2.32 -5.66 -4.12
C VAL A 100 3.16 -6.67 -3.34
N GLY A 101 2.96 -6.74 -2.02
CA GLY A 101 3.63 -7.70 -1.14
C GLY A 101 5.05 -7.29 -0.76
N MET A 102 5.77 -8.22 -0.11
CA MET A 102 7.08 -7.93 0.47
C MET A 102 8.24 -7.83 -0.53
N ILE A 103 7.98 -8.12 -1.81
CA ILE A 103 8.94 -7.92 -2.89
C ILE A 103 9.46 -6.46 -2.97
N GLY A 104 8.70 -5.50 -2.47
CA GLY A 104 9.06 -4.09 -2.45
C GLY A 104 10.14 -3.69 -1.45
N ILE A 105 10.48 -4.53 -0.44
CA ILE A 105 11.42 -4.19 0.63
C ILE A 105 12.81 -3.90 0.08
N ARG A 106 13.39 -4.84 -0.68
CA ARG A 106 14.74 -4.71 -1.22
C ARG A 106 14.90 -3.52 -2.18
N PRO A 107 13.99 -3.33 -3.16
CA PRO A 107 14.06 -2.17 -4.04
C PRO A 107 13.90 -0.83 -3.30
N ALA A 108 13.05 -0.75 -2.27
CA ALA A 108 12.89 0.45 -1.46
C ALA A 108 14.18 0.79 -0.69
N ILE A 109 14.82 -0.21 -0.06
CA ILE A 109 16.12 -0.03 0.61
C ILE A 109 17.18 0.47 -0.38
N ALA A 110 17.32 -0.19 -1.53
CA ALA A 110 18.31 0.19 -2.54
C ALA A 110 18.08 1.61 -3.08
N ALA A 111 16.84 2.00 -3.31
CA ALA A 111 16.51 3.36 -3.75
C ALA A 111 16.89 4.40 -2.69
N MET A 112 16.63 4.13 -1.40
CA MET A 112 17.02 5.01 -0.30
C MET A 112 18.56 5.09 -0.14
N GLU A 113 19.26 3.97 -0.25
CA GLU A 113 20.73 3.94 -0.25
C GLU A 113 21.33 4.74 -1.40
N ALA A 114 20.64 4.79 -2.55
CA ALA A 114 20.99 5.62 -3.70
C ALA A 114 20.52 7.10 -3.56
N GLY A 115 20.02 7.51 -2.39
CA GLY A 115 19.63 8.88 -2.08
C GLY A 115 18.35 9.34 -2.77
N LYS A 116 17.43 8.42 -3.12
CA LYS A 116 16.19 8.75 -3.82
C LYS A 116 15.02 8.87 -2.86
N ASP A 117 14.19 9.89 -3.05
CA ASP A 117 12.91 10.02 -2.36
C ASP A 117 11.95 8.88 -2.79
N ILE A 118 11.07 8.45 -1.89
CA ILE A 118 10.11 7.36 -2.13
C ILE A 118 8.69 7.89 -2.07
N ALA A 119 7.92 7.71 -3.15
CA ALA A 119 6.45 7.78 -3.11
C ALA A 119 5.92 6.39 -2.77
N LEU A 120 5.58 6.17 -1.50
CA LEU A 120 5.31 4.86 -0.93
C LEU A 120 3.84 4.48 -1.10
N ALA A 121 3.56 3.51 -1.98
CA ALA A 121 2.25 2.88 -2.11
C ALA A 121 2.24 1.42 -1.61
N ASN A 122 3.41 0.80 -1.49
CA ASN A 122 3.59 -0.55 -0.97
C ASN A 122 3.67 -0.53 0.56
N LYS A 123 2.51 -0.65 1.21
CA LYS A 123 2.40 -0.60 2.68
C LYS A 123 3.13 -1.74 3.38
N GLU A 124 3.22 -2.90 2.74
CA GLU A 124 3.87 -4.10 3.27
C GLU A 124 5.34 -3.83 3.62
N THR A 125 5.99 -2.92 2.89
CA THR A 125 7.38 -2.48 3.18
C THR A 125 7.52 -1.90 4.59
N LEU A 126 6.60 -1.04 5.05
CA LEU A 126 6.62 -0.50 6.41
C LEU A 126 6.04 -1.45 7.44
N VAL A 127 4.99 -2.18 7.10
CA VAL A 127 4.38 -3.17 8.00
C VAL A 127 5.42 -4.17 8.50
N THR A 128 6.25 -4.69 7.60
CA THR A 128 7.18 -5.79 7.90
C THR A 128 8.60 -5.33 8.23
N ALA A 129 9.05 -4.24 7.60
CA ALA A 129 10.42 -3.74 7.72
C ALA A 129 10.53 -2.28 8.21
N GLY A 130 9.48 -1.71 8.81
CA GLY A 130 9.45 -0.32 9.23
C GLY A 130 10.57 0.06 10.19
N HIS A 131 11.00 -0.86 11.06
CA HIS A 131 12.14 -0.69 11.99
C HIS A 131 13.51 -0.60 11.26
N ILE A 132 13.60 -1.04 10.01
CA ILE A 132 14.79 -0.90 9.14
C ILE A 132 14.63 0.35 8.26
N ILE A 133 13.47 0.49 7.62
CA ILE A 133 13.18 1.52 6.61
C ILE A 133 13.22 2.94 7.21
N MET A 134 12.58 3.16 8.36
CA MET A 134 12.50 4.51 8.94
C MET A 134 13.84 5.06 9.43
N PRO A 135 14.70 4.28 10.12
CA PRO A 135 16.06 4.72 10.44
C PRO A 135 16.91 4.98 9.19
N LEU A 136 16.84 4.11 8.18
CA LEU A 136 17.57 4.28 6.92
C LEU A 136 17.17 5.57 6.19
N ALA A 137 15.86 5.85 6.10
CA ALA A 137 15.39 7.08 5.48
C ALA A 137 15.93 8.34 6.17
N ARG A 138 15.96 8.33 7.52
CA ARG A 138 16.55 9.44 8.31
C ARG A 138 18.06 9.57 8.08
N GLU A 139 18.79 8.45 8.11
CA GLU A 139 20.24 8.42 7.87
C GLU A 139 20.61 8.98 6.50
N LYS A 140 19.88 8.58 5.46
CA LYS A 140 20.11 9.03 4.08
C LYS A 140 19.51 10.40 3.77
N GLY A 141 18.68 10.96 4.66
CA GLY A 141 18.01 12.24 4.45
C GLY A 141 16.98 12.21 3.31
N VAL A 142 16.42 11.02 2.99
CA VAL A 142 15.43 10.83 1.94
C VAL A 142 14.01 10.91 2.51
N LYS A 143 13.06 11.37 1.68
CA LYS A 143 11.66 11.50 2.08
C LYS A 143 10.89 10.24 1.74
N LEU A 144 10.05 9.82 2.69
CA LEU A 144 9.00 8.83 2.47
C LEU A 144 7.67 9.60 2.35
N LEU A 145 7.13 9.64 1.13
CA LEU A 145 5.92 10.38 0.79
C LEU A 145 4.77 9.38 0.60
N PRO A 146 3.76 9.38 1.48
CA PRO A 146 2.70 8.38 1.44
C PRO A 146 1.79 8.58 0.22
N VAL A 147 1.50 7.47 -0.46
CA VAL A 147 0.55 7.37 -1.57
C VAL A 147 -0.76 6.72 -1.12
N ASP A 148 -0.73 5.85 -0.10
CA ASP A 148 -1.95 5.36 0.54
C ASP A 148 -2.83 6.55 0.97
N SER A 149 -4.14 6.50 0.67
CA SER A 149 -5.03 7.67 0.80
C SER A 149 -5.13 8.18 2.23
N GLU A 150 -5.22 7.27 3.19
CA GLU A 150 -5.33 7.59 4.61
C GLU A 150 -4.03 8.17 5.15
N HIS A 151 -2.88 7.57 4.80
CA HIS A 151 -1.56 8.06 5.22
C HIS A 151 -1.22 9.39 4.57
N SER A 152 -1.57 9.57 3.29
CA SER A 152 -1.46 10.87 2.63
C SER A 152 -2.32 11.93 3.33
N ALA A 153 -3.53 11.58 3.77
CA ALA A 153 -4.41 12.49 4.51
C ALA A 153 -3.79 12.91 5.84
N ILE A 154 -3.29 11.96 6.62
CA ILE A 154 -2.57 12.22 7.90
C ILE A 154 -1.37 13.13 7.63
N PHE A 155 -0.53 12.77 6.65
CA PHE A 155 0.62 13.55 6.25
C PHE A 155 0.23 14.99 5.88
N GLN A 156 -0.86 15.19 5.13
CA GLN A 156 -1.38 16.51 4.78
C GLN A 156 -1.88 17.30 5.99
N CYS A 157 -2.56 16.65 6.95
CA CYS A 157 -3.00 17.29 8.20
C CYS A 157 -1.83 17.80 9.04
N LEU A 158 -0.69 17.11 9.01
CA LEU A 158 0.50 17.46 9.77
C LEU A 158 1.32 18.60 9.17
N GLN A 159 1.09 19.01 7.91
CA GLN A 159 1.91 20.05 7.25
C GLN A 159 1.85 21.41 7.93
N GLY A 160 0.72 21.78 8.52
CA GLY A 160 0.54 23.04 9.24
C GLY A 160 0.92 22.98 10.73
N ALA A 161 1.32 21.83 11.23
CA ALA A 161 1.46 21.56 12.65
C ALA A 161 2.91 21.23 13.07
N ALA A 162 3.90 21.74 12.36
CA ALA A 162 5.30 21.41 12.53
C ALA A 162 5.75 21.48 14.01
N GLY A 163 6.15 20.31 14.55
CA GLY A 163 6.65 20.18 15.91
C GLY A 163 5.59 20.14 17.03
N ASN A 164 4.31 20.24 16.72
CA ASN A 164 3.25 20.10 17.72
C ASN A 164 3.04 18.63 18.11
N PRO A 165 2.85 18.33 19.41
CA PRO A 165 2.66 16.97 19.87
C PRO A 165 1.31 16.42 19.38
N LEU A 166 1.37 15.23 18.79
CA LEU A 166 0.22 14.47 18.33
C LEU A 166 -0.33 13.63 19.46
N HIS A 167 -1.62 13.82 19.79
CA HIS A 167 -2.30 12.98 20.78
C HIS A 167 -2.63 11.61 20.17
N LYS A 168 -3.33 11.60 19.03
CA LYS A 168 -3.64 10.36 18.29
C LYS A 168 -3.96 10.61 16.82
N ILE A 169 -3.88 9.54 16.05
CA ILE A 169 -4.35 9.44 14.67
C ILE A 169 -5.76 8.84 14.68
N LEU A 170 -6.68 9.46 13.96
CA LEU A 170 -8.02 8.95 13.69
C LEU A 170 -8.03 8.41 12.25
N LEU A 171 -7.69 7.13 12.12
CA LEU A 171 -7.57 6.44 10.83
C LEU A 171 -8.94 6.01 10.35
N THR A 172 -9.41 6.56 9.24
CA THR A 172 -10.76 6.26 8.73
C THR A 172 -10.78 4.95 7.93
N ALA A 173 -11.92 4.26 7.96
CA ALA A 173 -12.22 3.08 7.17
C ALA A 173 -13.61 3.21 6.54
N SER A 174 -13.82 2.67 5.34
CA SER A 174 -15.18 2.55 4.77
C SER A 174 -16.06 1.56 5.54
N GLY A 175 -15.45 0.62 6.25
CA GLY A 175 -16.08 -0.52 6.89
C GLY A 175 -16.28 -1.72 5.95
N GLY A 176 -15.90 -1.60 4.68
CA GLY A 176 -16.02 -2.66 3.67
C GLY A 176 -17.47 -2.97 3.24
N PRO A 177 -17.64 -3.96 2.35
CA PRO A 177 -18.96 -4.32 1.81
C PRO A 177 -19.87 -5.01 2.84
N PHE A 178 -19.32 -5.56 3.92
CA PHE A 178 -20.06 -6.34 4.91
C PHE A 178 -20.29 -5.59 6.22
N ARG A 179 -20.13 -4.27 6.23
CA ARG A 179 -20.40 -3.44 7.40
C ARG A 179 -21.82 -3.71 7.93
N GLY A 180 -21.91 -4.04 9.24
CA GLY A 180 -23.17 -4.38 9.91
C GLY A 180 -23.62 -5.84 9.74
N PHE A 181 -22.88 -6.70 9.06
CA PHE A 181 -23.19 -8.12 8.98
C PHE A 181 -22.82 -8.81 10.29
N THR A 182 -23.63 -9.84 10.65
CA THR A 182 -23.30 -10.78 11.72
C THR A 182 -22.40 -11.90 11.22
N ARG A 183 -21.77 -12.66 12.14
CA ARG A 183 -20.94 -13.80 11.80
C ARG A 183 -21.70 -14.84 10.97
N GLU A 184 -22.96 -15.11 11.30
CA GLU A 184 -23.82 -16.08 10.58
C GLU A 184 -24.11 -15.62 9.15
N GLN A 185 -24.17 -14.32 8.91
CA GLN A 185 -24.30 -13.75 7.57
C GLN A 185 -23.00 -13.88 6.79
N LEU A 186 -21.84 -13.71 7.45
CA LEU A 186 -20.52 -13.85 6.84
C LEU A 186 -20.20 -15.30 6.43
N GLU A 187 -20.75 -16.31 7.09
CA GLU A 187 -20.63 -17.73 6.69
C GLU A 187 -21.18 -18.00 5.28
N LYS A 188 -22.10 -17.19 4.82
CA LYS A 188 -22.80 -17.33 3.52
C LYS A 188 -22.23 -16.46 2.42
N VAL A 189 -21.21 -15.66 2.73
CA VAL A 189 -20.57 -14.72 1.79
C VAL A 189 -19.86 -15.49 0.69
N ARG A 190 -20.09 -15.07 -0.54
CA ARG A 190 -19.41 -15.57 -1.73
C ARG A 190 -18.35 -14.58 -2.20
N LEU A 191 -17.43 -15.06 -3.03
CA LEU A 191 -16.37 -14.24 -3.60
C LEU A 191 -16.92 -12.99 -4.32
N GLU A 192 -18.00 -13.15 -5.09
CA GLU A 192 -18.60 -12.05 -5.85
C GLU A 192 -19.15 -10.94 -4.95
N ASP A 193 -19.56 -11.28 -3.74
CA ASP A 193 -20.07 -10.32 -2.76
C ASP A 193 -18.91 -9.56 -2.11
N ALA A 194 -17.83 -10.25 -1.81
CA ALA A 194 -16.62 -9.67 -1.20
C ALA A 194 -15.86 -8.73 -2.16
N LEU A 195 -16.00 -8.92 -3.47
CA LEU A 195 -15.37 -8.07 -4.49
C LEU A 195 -16.15 -6.77 -4.79
N LYS A 196 -17.31 -6.55 -4.16
CA LYS A 196 -18.14 -5.34 -4.35
C LYS A 196 -17.82 -4.28 -3.30
N HIS A 197 -16.74 -3.50 -3.50
CA HIS A 197 -16.46 -2.39 -2.60
C HIS A 197 -17.45 -1.23 -2.83
N PRO A 198 -18.02 -0.60 -1.77
CA PRO A 198 -19.06 0.41 -1.91
C PRO A 198 -18.58 1.72 -2.57
N ASN A 199 -17.34 2.14 -2.36
CA ASN A 199 -16.87 3.49 -2.73
C ASN A 199 -15.67 3.48 -3.67
N TRP A 200 -14.86 2.41 -3.68
CA TRP A 200 -13.59 2.36 -4.40
C TRP A 200 -13.58 1.27 -5.46
N SER A 201 -12.98 1.57 -6.61
CA SER A 201 -12.62 0.57 -7.62
C SER A 201 -11.14 0.18 -7.41
N MET A 202 -10.91 -1.00 -6.86
CA MET A 202 -9.58 -1.46 -6.45
C MET A 202 -9.26 -2.85 -7.03
N GLY A 203 -8.00 -3.27 -6.89
CA GLY A 203 -7.59 -4.63 -7.20
C GLY A 203 -8.28 -5.67 -6.31
N HIS A 204 -8.35 -6.91 -6.76
CA HIS A 204 -9.07 -7.99 -6.05
C HIS A 204 -8.52 -8.22 -4.64
N LYS A 205 -7.19 -8.32 -4.47
CA LYS A 205 -6.56 -8.58 -3.15
C LYS A 205 -6.96 -7.53 -2.13
N ILE A 206 -6.75 -6.24 -2.40
CA ILE A 206 -7.05 -5.15 -1.47
C ILE A 206 -8.56 -5.01 -1.20
N THR A 207 -9.42 -5.40 -2.16
CA THR A 207 -10.88 -5.41 -1.96
C THR A 207 -11.28 -6.47 -0.92
N ILE A 208 -10.68 -7.66 -0.97
CA ILE A 208 -10.88 -8.68 0.06
C ILE A 208 -10.31 -8.22 1.41
N ASP A 209 -9.11 -7.63 1.43
CA ASP A 209 -8.51 -7.08 2.65
C ASP A 209 -9.38 -6.00 3.29
N SER A 210 -10.03 -5.15 2.48
CA SER A 210 -10.99 -4.17 2.96
C SER A 210 -12.22 -4.84 3.59
N SER A 211 -12.73 -5.92 2.97
CA SER A 211 -13.91 -6.64 3.46
C SER A 211 -13.69 -7.30 4.81
N THR A 212 -12.47 -7.76 5.10
CA THR A 212 -12.05 -8.42 6.34
C THR A 212 -11.52 -7.45 7.40
N MET A 213 -11.41 -6.17 7.08
CA MET A 213 -10.73 -5.13 7.87
C MET A 213 -9.21 -5.37 8.04
N VAL A 214 -8.63 -6.34 7.35
CA VAL A 214 -7.18 -6.60 7.34
C VAL A 214 -6.43 -5.44 6.70
N ASN A 215 -6.94 -4.85 5.60
CA ASN A 215 -6.34 -3.66 5.00
C ASN A 215 -6.16 -2.54 6.03
N LYS A 216 -7.20 -2.27 6.83
CA LYS A 216 -7.14 -1.25 7.88
C LYS A 216 -6.15 -1.62 8.98
N GLY A 217 -6.02 -2.91 9.27
CA GLY A 217 -5.01 -3.42 10.18
C GLY A 217 -3.58 -3.19 9.69
N LEU A 218 -3.30 -3.45 8.40
CA LEU A 218 -2.01 -3.14 7.78
C LEU A 218 -1.71 -1.64 7.84
N GLU A 219 -2.70 -0.81 7.58
CA GLU A 219 -2.58 0.65 7.64
C GLU A 219 -2.32 1.18 9.05
N VAL A 220 -2.87 0.58 10.10
CA VAL A 220 -2.55 0.91 11.50
C VAL A 220 -1.06 0.68 11.78
N MET A 221 -0.51 -0.46 11.32
CA MET A 221 0.91 -0.78 11.48
C MET A 221 1.81 0.14 10.64
N GLU A 222 1.39 0.50 9.44
CA GLU A 222 2.09 1.47 8.58
C GLU A 222 2.12 2.86 9.23
N ALA A 223 0.97 3.34 9.75
CA ALA A 223 0.87 4.64 10.43
C ALA A 223 1.81 4.76 11.63
N ARG A 224 1.93 3.69 12.44
CA ARG A 224 2.88 3.62 13.55
C ARG A 224 4.29 4.00 13.11
N TRP A 225 4.77 3.39 12.03
CA TRP A 225 6.13 3.61 11.53
C TRP A 225 6.27 4.98 10.87
N LEU A 226 5.36 5.31 9.96
CA LEU A 226 5.48 6.51 9.14
C LEU A 226 5.40 7.80 9.96
N PHE A 227 4.56 7.82 11.00
CA PHE A 227 4.34 9.00 11.84
C PHE A 227 5.00 8.92 13.22
N GLY A 228 5.67 7.80 13.53
CA GLY A 228 6.41 7.63 14.78
C GLY A 228 5.52 7.63 16.02
N VAL A 229 4.33 7.03 15.93
CA VAL A 229 3.36 6.90 17.02
C VAL A 229 3.30 5.46 17.53
N GLU A 230 2.77 5.27 18.74
CA GLU A 230 2.49 3.94 19.26
C GLU A 230 1.19 3.36 18.67
N MET A 231 1.06 2.03 18.70
CA MET A 231 -0.14 1.34 18.16
C MET A 231 -1.44 1.86 18.79
N ASP A 232 -1.41 2.19 20.09
CA ASP A 232 -2.59 2.66 20.82
C ASP A 232 -2.94 4.13 20.55
N GLN A 233 -2.03 4.87 19.90
CA GLN A 233 -2.30 6.21 19.39
C GLN A 233 -2.97 6.21 18.02
N VAL A 234 -3.14 5.06 17.36
CA VAL A 234 -3.86 4.94 16.10
C VAL A 234 -5.25 4.35 16.37
N GLN A 235 -6.25 5.19 16.36
CA GLN A 235 -7.65 4.81 16.53
C GLN A 235 -8.34 4.67 15.18
N VAL A 236 -8.89 3.49 14.88
CA VAL A 236 -9.71 3.29 13.69
C VAL A 236 -11.13 3.81 13.93
N VAL A 237 -11.66 4.58 12.97
CA VAL A 237 -13.05 5.05 12.94
C VAL A 237 -13.67 4.71 11.59
N VAL A 238 -14.90 4.23 11.57
CA VAL A 238 -15.60 3.93 10.30
C VAL A 238 -16.27 5.20 9.79
N GLN A 239 -15.97 5.59 8.56
CA GLN A 239 -16.57 6.70 7.83
C GLN A 239 -17.13 6.16 6.50
N PRO A 240 -18.40 5.76 6.46
CA PRO A 240 -18.96 4.97 5.36
C PRO A 240 -18.90 5.62 3.98
N ALA A 241 -18.97 6.94 3.93
CA ALA A 241 -18.95 7.70 2.67
C ALA A 241 -17.55 7.87 2.06
N SER A 242 -16.47 7.53 2.80
CA SER A 242 -15.07 7.69 2.39
C SER A 242 -14.72 9.11 1.90
N ILE A 243 -15.32 10.13 2.52
CA ILE A 243 -15.09 11.55 2.19
C ILE A 243 -13.99 12.13 3.06
N ILE A 244 -13.96 11.76 4.35
CA ILE A 244 -12.83 12.04 5.25
C ILE A 244 -11.87 10.89 5.10
N HIS A 245 -10.67 11.20 4.60
CA HIS A 245 -9.65 10.17 4.34
C HIS A 245 -8.79 9.84 5.57
N SER A 246 -8.67 10.70 6.55
CA SER A 246 -8.23 10.50 7.94
C SER A 246 -8.10 11.85 8.65
N MET A 247 -7.82 11.79 9.95
CA MET A 247 -7.73 12.96 10.83
C MET A 247 -6.59 12.77 11.82
N VAL A 248 -6.11 13.88 12.40
CA VAL A 248 -5.17 13.90 13.51
C VAL A 248 -5.76 14.72 14.66
N GLU A 249 -5.59 14.25 15.87
CA GLU A 249 -5.94 14.97 17.10
C GLU A 249 -4.67 15.36 17.82
N PHE A 250 -4.55 16.64 18.18
CA PHE A 250 -3.41 17.19 18.92
C PHE A 250 -3.68 17.20 20.42
N GLU A 251 -2.63 17.44 21.23
CA GLU A 251 -2.73 17.45 22.69
C GLU A 251 -3.68 18.53 23.26
N ASP A 252 -3.96 19.58 22.51
CA ASP A 252 -4.95 20.62 22.87
C ASP A 252 -6.40 20.21 22.55
N GLY A 253 -6.62 19.03 21.99
CA GLY A 253 -7.93 18.51 21.57
C GLY A 253 -8.38 18.99 20.18
N ALA A 254 -7.58 19.76 19.45
CA ALA A 254 -7.91 20.14 18.09
C ALA A 254 -7.81 18.95 17.14
N VAL A 255 -8.81 18.79 16.27
CA VAL A 255 -8.82 17.74 15.23
C VAL A 255 -8.73 18.38 13.85
N ILE A 256 -7.72 17.96 13.07
CA ILE A 256 -7.57 18.37 11.66
C ILE A 256 -7.86 17.17 10.77
N ALA A 257 -8.69 17.38 9.75
CA ALA A 257 -9.13 16.35 8.81
C ALA A 257 -8.82 16.73 7.36
N GLN A 258 -8.41 15.76 6.55
CA GLN A 258 -8.35 15.92 5.10
C GLN A 258 -9.59 15.29 4.46
N LEU A 259 -10.27 16.07 3.64
CA LEU A 259 -11.46 15.66 2.90
C LEU A 259 -11.17 15.68 1.39
N GLY A 260 -11.79 14.75 0.66
CA GLY A 260 -11.69 14.67 -0.80
C GLY A 260 -12.67 13.67 -1.38
N THR A 261 -12.80 13.68 -2.70
CA THR A 261 -13.44 12.58 -3.43
C THR A 261 -12.54 11.34 -3.39
N PRO A 262 -13.10 10.11 -3.45
CA PRO A 262 -12.30 8.89 -3.45
C PRO A 262 -11.58 8.68 -4.79
N ASP A 263 -10.44 9.35 -4.96
CA ASP A 263 -9.59 9.29 -6.16
C ASP A 263 -8.11 9.22 -5.75
N MET A 264 -7.43 8.11 -6.10
CA MET A 264 -6.01 7.92 -5.79
C MET A 264 -5.09 8.90 -6.49
N LYS A 265 -5.52 9.58 -7.55
CA LYS A 265 -4.69 10.59 -8.22
C LYS A 265 -4.37 11.77 -7.31
N LEU A 266 -5.21 12.10 -6.34
CA LEU A 266 -4.94 13.17 -5.36
C LEU A 266 -3.70 12.85 -4.49
N PRO A 267 -3.65 11.74 -3.74
CA PRO A 267 -2.47 11.40 -2.95
C PRO A 267 -1.24 11.12 -3.82
N ILE A 268 -1.40 10.49 -4.98
CA ILE A 268 -0.31 10.27 -5.95
C ILE A 268 0.28 11.62 -6.39
N GLN A 269 -0.55 12.55 -6.86
CA GLN A 269 -0.06 13.87 -7.29
C GLN A 269 0.60 14.63 -6.15
N TYR A 270 0.03 14.56 -4.94
CA TYR A 270 0.63 15.24 -3.80
C TYR A 270 2.01 14.67 -3.44
N ALA A 271 2.18 13.35 -3.47
CA ALA A 271 3.49 12.71 -3.27
C ALA A 271 4.49 13.10 -4.37
N LEU A 272 4.05 13.18 -5.63
CA LEU A 272 4.92 13.55 -6.75
C LEU A 272 5.37 15.02 -6.69
N TYR A 273 4.57 15.93 -6.17
CA TYR A 273 4.84 17.37 -6.20
C TYR A 273 5.10 18.00 -4.84
N TYR A 274 5.07 17.21 -3.76
CA TYR A 274 5.29 17.72 -2.41
C TYR A 274 6.48 18.70 -2.33
N PRO A 275 6.32 19.86 -1.69
CA PRO A 275 5.16 20.33 -0.90
C PRO A 275 4.10 21.11 -1.73
N GLU A 276 4.22 21.18 -3.03
CA GLU A 276 3.33 21.97 -3.89
C GLU A 276 1.98 21.26 -4.10
N ARG A 277 0.90 22.08 -4.16
CA ARG A 277 -0.41 21.63 -4.64
C ARG A 277 -0.62 22.12 -6.04
N ARG A 278 -1.01 21.21 -6.93
CA ARG A 278 -1.27 21.53 -8.34
C ARG A 278 -2.70 21.21 -8.71
N PHE A 279 -3.17 21.84 -9.77
CA PHE A 279 -4.49 21.52 -10.30
C PHE A 279 -4.53 20.02 -10.68
N LEU A 280 -5.62 19.36 -10.27
CA LEU A 280 -5.93 17.99 -10.63
C LEU A 280 -7.32 18.00 -11.27
N PRO A 281 -7.50 17.48 -12.51
CA PRO A 281 -8.82 17.33 -13.09
C PRO A 281 -9.61 16.26 -12.33
N GLY A 282 -10.93 16.38 -12.33
CA GLY A 282 -11.84 15.46 -11.68
C GLY A 282 -12.84 16.17 -10.77
N ASP A 283 -13.67 15.37 -10.12
CA ASP A 283 -14.74 15.86 -9.28
C ASP A 283 -14.20 16.55 -8.01
N ARG A 284 -14.98 17.52 -7.52
CA ARG A 284 -14.76 18.19 -6.23
C ARG A 284 -15.86 17.83 -5.27
N LEU A 285 -15.58 17.93 -3.97
CA LEU A 285 -16.65 17.84 -2.99
C LEU A 285 -17.63 18.98 -3.16
N ASP A 286 -18.89 18.62 -3.23
CA ASP A 286 -20.02 19.55 -3.34
C ASP A 286 -20.69 19.67 -1.96
N PHE A 287 -20.38 20.75 -1.26
CA PHE A 287 -20.90 20.98 0.09
C PHE A 287 -22.39 21.37 0.12
N GLU A 288 -23.01 21.65 -1.02
CA GLU A 288 -24.47 21.80 -1.12
C GLU A 288 -25.17 20.43 -1.05
N LYS A 289 -24.50 19.36 -1.54
CA LYS A 289 -24.98 17.98 -1.49
C LYS A 289 -24.52 17.23 -0.24
N LEU A 290 -23.34 17.55 0.27
CA LEU A 290 -22.77 16.95 1.46
C LEU A 290 -23.38 17.54 2.74
N THR A 291 -24.59 17.11 3.07
CA THR A 291 -25.35 17.64 4.21
C THR A 291 -25.09 16.91 5.53
N LYS A 292 -24.45 15.72 5.50
CA LYS A 292 -24.20 14.89 6.68
C LYS A 292 -22.92 14.09 6.55
N ILE A 293 -22.13 14.10 7.60
CA ILE A 293 -20.97 13.20 7.81
C ILE A 293 -21.27 12.35 9.05
N SER A 294 -21.06 11.05 8.95
CA SER A 294 -21.29 10.12 10.07
C SER A 294 -20.04 9.27 10.33
N PHE A 295 -19.88 8.89 11.59
CA PHE A 295 -18.84 7.98 12.06
C PHE A 295 -19.49 6.82 12.81
N GLU A 296 -18.83 5.66 12.76
CA GLU A 296 -19.20 4.45 13.49
C GLU A 296 -17.97 3.85 14.15
N VAL A 297 -18.16 3.07 15.20
CA VAL A 297 -17.09 2.28 15.83
C VAL A 297 -16.88 1.01 15.02
N PRO A 298 -15.64 0.60 14.73
CA PRO A 298 -15.37 -0.65 14.03
C PRO A 298 -15.77 -1.86 14.90
N ASP A 299 -16.46 -2.82 14.31
CA ASP A 299 -16.80 -4.10 14.98
C ASP A 299 -15.60 -5.07 14.87
N MET A 300 -14.73 -5.03 15.87
CA MET A 300 -13.54 -5.88 15.92
C MET A 300 -13.81 -7.33 16.37
N GLU A 301 -15.00 -7.62 16.88
CA GLU A 301 -15.36 -8.98 17.26
C GLU A 301 -15.86 -9.79 16.04
N THR A 302 -16.65 -9.15 15.18
CA THR A 302 -17.08 -9.77 13.91
C THR A 302 -15.95 -9.76 12.88
N PHE A 303 -15.21 -8.63 12.77
CA PHE A 303 -14.09 -8.46 11.83
C PHE A 303 -12.74 -8.55 12.55
N ARG A 304 -12.39 -9.77 13.00
CA ARG A 304 -11.19 -10.04 13.82
C ARG A 304 -9.87 -9.65 13.15
N GLY A 305 -9.85 -9.49 11.81
CA GLY A 305 -8.64 -9.08 11.07
C GLY A 305 -8.01 -7.80 11.62
N LEU A 306 -8.82 -6.81 12.00
CA LEU A 306 -8.30 -5.58 12.62
C LEU A 306 -7.74 -5.81 14.03
N LYS A 307 -8.41 -6.64 14.84
CA LYS A 307 -7.94 -7.01 16.19
C LYS A 307 -6.58 -7.73 16.16
N LEU A 308 -6.45 -8.72 15.26
CA LEU A 308 -5.20 -9.46 15.05
C LEU A 308 -4.05 -8.56 14.57
N ALA A 309 -4.35 -7.56 13.73
CA ALA A 309 -3.35 -6.59 13.30
C ALA A 309 -2.83 -5.72 14.46
N TYR A 310 -3.70 -5.25 15.35
CA TYR A 310 -3.26 -4.56 16.56
C TYR A 310 -2.38 -5.45 17.44
N GLU A 311 -2.74 -6.73 17.58
CA GLU A 311 -1.92 -7.70 18.32
C GLU A 311 -0.55 -7.89 17.65
N ALA A 312 -0.52 -8.13 16.32
CA ALA A 312 0.72 -8.28 15.57
C ALA A 312 1.62 -7.04 15.71
N GLY A 313 1.06 -5.85 15.55
CA GLY A 313 1.80 -4.60 15.67
C GLY A 313 2.33 -4.30 17.07
N ARG A 314 1.58 -4.64 18.14
CA ARG A 314 2.05 -4.49 19.52
C ARG A 314 3.17 -5.47 19.88
N ARG A 315 3.04 -6.74 19.46
CA ARG A 315 4.09 -7.75 19.67
C ARG A 315 5.33 -7.48 18.84
N GLY A 316 5.16 -6.92 17.64
CA GLY A 316 6.27 -6.52 16.76
C GLY A 316 7.13 -7.69 16.26
N GLY A 317 8.42 -7.42 16.02
CA GLY A 317 9.34 -8.41 15.48
C GLY A 317 8.89 -8.96 14.12
N THR A 318 8.93 -10.28 13.97
CA THR A 318 8.46 -10.95 12.74
C THR A 318 6.94 -11.16 12.67
N LEU A 319 6.17 -10.83 13.73
CA LEU A 319 4.73 -11.14 13.74
C LEU A 319 3.91 -10.34 12.70
N PRO A 320 4.19 -9.04 12.43
CA PRO A 320 3.59 -8.33 11.31
C PRO A 320 3.84 -8.98 9.95
N THR A 321 5.03 -9.58 9.75
CA THR A 321 5.36 -10.35 8.55
C THR A 321 4.46 -11.58 8.43
N VAL A 322 4.30 -12.34 9.51
CA VAL A 322 3.43 -13.54 9.54
C VAL A 322 1.97 -13.16 9.28
N PHE A 323 1.49 -12.09 9.91
CA PHE A 323 0.15 -11.57 9.66
C PHE A 323 -0.07 -11.25 8.18
N ASN A 324 0.87 -10.54 7.56
CA ASN A 324 0.77 -10.17 6.15
C ASN A 324 0.86 -11.40 5.22
N ALA A 325 1.87 -12.27 5.43
CA ALA A 325 2.08 -13.45 4.60
C ALA A 325 0.89 -14.43 4.68
N ALA A 326 0.35 -14.66 5.88
CA ALA A 326 -0.82 -15.48 6.07
C ALA A 326 -2.05 -14.89 5.37
N ASN A 327 -2.24 -13.58 5.44
CA ASN A 327 -3.31 -12.90 4.71
C ASN A 327 -3.15 -13.04 3.20
N GLU A 328 -1.95 -12.87 2.65
CA GLU A 328 -1.70 -13.02 1.21
C GLU A 328 -2.08 -14.41 0.69
N MET A 329 -1.64 -15.46 1.40
CA MET A 329 -1.99 -16.84 1.07
C MET A 329 -3.49 -17.11 1.20
N ALA A 330 -4.09 -16.70 2.32
CA ALA A 330 -5.52 -16.91 2.56
C ALA A 330 -6.40 -16.20 1.52
N VAL A 331 -6.06 -14.97 1.17
CA VAL A 331 -6.77 -14.20 0.12
C VAL A 331 -6.60 -14.88 -1.24
N ALA A 332 -5.40 -15.35 -1.61
CA ALA A 332 -5.19 -16.09 -2.84
C ALA A 332 -6.06 -17.36 -2.89
N MET A 333 -6.09 -18.15 -1.82
CA MET A 333 -6.93 -19.35 -1.71
C MET A 333 -8.42 -19.03 -1.77
N PHE A 334 -8.86 -17.91 -1.18
CA PHE A 334 -10.24 -17.46 -1.27
C PHE A 334 -10.61 -17.02 -2.70
N LEU A 335 -9.75 -16.29 -3.38
CA LEU A 335 -9.93 -15.90 -4.78
C LEU A 335 -10.01 -17.11 -5.72
N GLU A 336 -9.30 -18.19 -5.40
CA GLU A 336 -9.35 -19.49 -6.10
C GLU A 336 -10.53 -20.37 -5.61
N ARG A 337 -11.37 -19.91 -4.70
CA ARG A 337 -12.52 -20.63 -4.10
C ARG A 337 -12.13 -21.93 -3.36
N LYS A 338 -10.91 -22.01 -2.86
CA LYS A 338 -10.42 -23.16 -2.07
C LYS A 338 -10.86 -23.10 -0.61
N ILE A 339 -11.15 -21.92 -0.09
CA ILE A 339 -11.56 -21.69 1.30
C ILE A 339 -12.79 -20.78 1.38
N ASN A 340 -13.47 -20.78 2.52
CA ASN A 340 -14.56 -19.88 2.83
C ASN A 340 -14.06 -18.53 3.34
N TYR A 341 -14.92 -17.51 3.33
CA TYR A 341 -14.59 -16.14 3.72
C TYR A 341 -14.04 -16.04 5.16
N LEU A 342 -14.70 -16.66 6.14
CA LEU A 342 -14.25 -16.64 7.53
C LEU A 342 -12.90 -17.36 7.75
N THR A 343 -12.59 -18.34 6.93
CA THR A 343 -11.33 -19.08 6.97
C THR A 343 -10.12 -18.19 6.74
N ILE A 344 -10.28 -17.06 6.02
CA ILE A 344 -9.19 -16.09 5.80
C ILE A 344 -8.59 -15.65 7.15
N VAL A 345 -9.43 -15.21 8.08
CA VAL A 345 -8.97 -14.70 9.38
C VAL A 345 -8.54 -15.83 10.30
N ASP A 346 -9.18 -17.01 10.22
CA ASP A 346 -8.77 -18.20 10.99
C ASP A 346 -7.35 -18.66 10.59
N MET A 347 -6.98 -18.55 9.30
CA MET A 347 -5.63 -18.87 8.83
C MET A 347 -4.59 -17.87 9.35
N ILE A 348 -4.92 -16.58 9.35
CA ILE A 348 -4.04 -15.52 9.90
C ILE A 348 -3.78 -15.80 11.39
N GLU A 349 -4.83 -16.00 12.18
CA GLU A 349 -4.74 -16.29 13.62
C GLU A 349 -3.90 -17.54 13.88
N GLY A 350 -4.19 -18.64 13.19
CA GLY A 350 -3.45 -19.90 13.35
C GLY A 350 -1.96 -19.80 12.98
N ALA A 351 -1.61 -18.98 11.98
CA ALA A 351 -0.21 -18.73 11.63
C ALA A 351 0.49 -17.88 12.70
N MET A 352 -0.18 -16.84 13.22
CA MET A 352 0.35 -15.99 14.30
C MET A 352 0.56 -16.77 15.61
N GLU A 353 -0.33 -17.70 15.96
CA GLU A 353 -0.20 -18.56 17.14
C GLU A 353 0.94 -19.58 17.00
N HIS A 354 1.13 -20.11 15.79
CA HIS A 354 2.18 -21.09 15.53
C HIS A 354 3.58 -20.51 15.53
N HIS A 355 3.73 -19.23 15.16
CA HIS A 355 5.02 -18.60 14.89
C HIS A 355 5.79 -18.25 16.16
N CYS A 356 7.11 -18.51 16.14
CA CYS A 356 8.05 -18.07 17.18
C CYS A 356 8.66 -16.73 16.78
N VAL A 357 8.24 -15.64 17.44
CA VAL A 357 8.59 -14.26 17.09
C VAL A 357 10.08 -13.98 17.30
N LYS A 358 10.76 -13.49 16.24
CA LYS A 358 12.11 -12.90 16.31
C LYS A 358 11.95 -11.39 16.54
N PRO A 359 12.47 -10.81 17.65
CA PRO A 359 12.09 -9.46 18.09
C PRO A 359 12.66 -8.30 17.23
N SER A 360 13.81 -8.48 16.61
CA SER A 360 14.49 -7.45 15.79
C SER A 360 15.05 -8.07 14.52
N PRO A 361 14.19 -8.50 13.59
CA PRO A 361 14.63 -9.24 12.42
C PRO A 361 15.36 -8.33 11.41
N ASP A 362 16.39 -8.86 10.76
CA ASP A 362 16.91 -8.27 9.54
C ASP A 362 16.05 -8.66 8.32
N VAL A 363 16.41 -8.16 7.13
CA VAL A 363 15.65 -8.42 5.90
C VAL A 363 15.62 -9.91 5.55
N ALA A 364 16.70 -10.64 5.81
CA ALA A 364 16.75 -12.08 5.53
C ALA A 364 15.80 -12.85 6.43
N GLN A 365 15.77 -12.51 7.72
CA GLN A 365 14.87 -13.10 8.71
C GLN A 365 13.39 -12.74 8.47
N ILE A 366 13.10 -11.55 7.93
CA ILE A 366 11.76 -11.15 7.48
C ILE A 366 11.30 -12.09 6.33
N LEU A 367 12.14 -12.27 5.30
CA LEU A 367 11.83 -13.12 4.16
C LEU A 367 11.77 -14.62 4.55
N GLU A 368 12.58 -15.06 5.53
CA GLU A 368 12.49 -16.39 6.10
C GLU A 368 11.15 -16.61 6.81
N ALA A 369 10.70 -15.66 7.64
CA ALA A 369 9.42 -15.72 8.32
C ALA A 369 8.22 -15.73 7.34
N GLU A 370 8.32 -15.02 6.22
CA GLU A 370 7.37 -15.09 5.11
C GLU A 370 7.28 -16.51 4.56
N GLN A 371 8.42 -17.11 4.20
CA GLN A 371 8.46 -18.45 3.63
C GLN A 371 7.98 -19.51 4.62
N GLU A 372 8.42 -19.45 5.88
CA GLU A 372 7.94 -20.33 6.95
C GLU A 372 6.41 -20.28 7.11
N THR A 373 5.83 -19.08 6.96
CA THR A 373 4.38 -18.89 7.02
C THR A 373 3.68 -19.55 5.83
N TYR A 374 4.22 -19.38 4.61
CA TYR A 374 3.68 -20.02 3.41
C TYR A 374 3.74 -21.56 3.53
N ASP A 375 4.85 -22.10 4.03
CA ASP A 375 5.03 -23.54 4.23
C ASP A 375 4.05 -24.10 5.28
N TYR A 376 3.88 -23.39 6.40
CA TYR A 376 2.91 -23.76 7.44
C TYR A 376 1.47 -23.79 6.88
N ILE A 377 1.05 -22.74 6.18
CA ILE A 377 -0.30 -22.67 5.61
C ILE A 377 -0.51 -23.78 4.58
N THR A 378 0.45 -23.99 3.70
CA THR A 378 0.39 -25.05 2.69
C THR A 378 0.29 -26.43 3.34
N SER A 379 0.99 -26.69 4.45
CA SER A 379 0.92 -27.96 5.15
C SER A 379 -0.39 -28.23 5.87
N LYS A 380 -1.06 -27.18 6.34
CA LYS A 380 -2.25 -27.29 7.20
C LYS A 380 -3.58 -27.15 6.45
N TRP A 381 -3.60 -26.38 5.35
CA TRP A 381 -4.83 -25.94 4.69
C TRP A 381 -4.96 -26.38 3.21
N ASN A 382 -4.02 -27.20 2.70
CA ASN A 382 -4.10 -27.81 1.35
C ASN A 382 -4.86 -29.14 1.35
#